data_f433892b294eac6ca8b20c88f2ef926f
#
_entry.id   f433892b294eac6ca8b20c88f2ef926f
#
_cell.length_a   1.000
_cell.length_b   1.000
_cell.length_c   1.000
_cell.angle_alpha   90.00
_cell.angle_beta   90.00
_cell.angle_gamma   90.00
#
_symmetry.space_group_name_H-M   'P 1'
#
loop_
_entity.id
_entity.type
_entity.pdbx_description
1 polymer ?
#
loop_
_entity_poly.entity_id
_entity_poly.type
_entity_poly.pdbx_seq_one_letter_code
_entity_poly.pdbx_strand_id
1 'polypeptide(L)'
;AADGVVGQRTWNTLYAAWVDAQSDLGGTAWPGTALRRGAAGMEVRLVQFWLRLAADNYSALRPVTVDGSYGAATVSAVEAFQTLFGLTSDGVVGRSTWNKLKEVGLAVANKIVAANVAPGQFTTTTRAGSSGTAVRAVQYYLRRLAAYYSDVPRVAVDGKFGAATTRAVKAWQSRAGLTVDGVVGRLTFQSLYDAAQALEASGPVVRTVSLPAPAATLRPGDTGAAVGAASLMPAVLREPG
;
A
#
# COMPACT_ATOMS: atom_id res chain seq x y z
N ALA A 1 -3.29 -25.44 -11.80
CA ALA A 1 -3.45 -25.19 -13.23
C ALA A 1 -4.16 -23.86 -13.41
N ALA A 2 -3.73 -23.04 -14.37
CA ALA A 2 -4.44 -21.82 -14.75
C ALA A 2 -5.63 -22.27 -15.63
N ASP A 3 -6.83 -22.11 -15.10
CA ASP A 3 -8.08 -22.54 -15.75
C ASP A 3 -8.79 -21.37 -16.47
N GLY A 4 -8.18 -20.18 -16.47
CA GLY A 4 -8.76 -18.99 -17.06
C GLY A 4 -9.96 -18.42 -16.27
N VAL A 5 -10.31 -19.01 -15.12
CA VAL A 5 -11.42 -18.55 -14.30
C VAL A 5 -10.93 -17.59 -13.22
N VAL A 6 -11.54 -16.43 -13.15
CA VAL A 6 -11.30 -15.45 -12.08
C VAL A 6 -12.21 -15.78 -10.90
N GLY A 7 -11.80 -16.75 -10.10
CA GLY A 7 -12.45 -17.04 -8.83
C GLY A 7 -12.09 -16.01 -7.75
N GLN A 8 -12.72 -16.12 -6.57
CA GLN A 8 -12.54 -15.18 -5.47
C GLN A 8 -11.07 -14.98 -5.05
N ARG A 9 -10.27 -16.04 -5.02
CA ARG A 9 -8.84 -15.96 -4.69
C ARG A 9 -8.05 -15.18 -5.74
N THR A 10 -8.27 -15.48 -7.02
CA THR A 10 -7.63 -14.78 -8.14
C THR A 10 -8.00 -13.31 -8.14
N TRP A 11 -9.29 -13.00 -7.94
CA TRP A 11 -9.78 -11.63 -7.81
C TRP A 11 -9.12 -10.89 -6.65
N ASN A 12 -9.07 -11.47 -5.46
CA ASN A 12 -8.43 -10.86 -4.28
C ASN A 12 -6.94 -10.56 -4.53
N THR A 13 -6.24 -11.49 -5.20
CA THR A 13 -4.81 -11.31 -5.53
C THR A 13 -4.60 -10.19 -6.54
N LEU A 14 -5.39 -10.17 -7.61
CA LEU A 14 -5.33 -9.12 -8.64
C LEU A 14 -5.68 -7.75 -8.05
N TYR A 15 -6.73 -7.69 -7.25
CA TYR A 15 -7.17 -6.45 -6.63
C TYR A 15 -6.16 -5.95 -5.58
N ALA A 16 -5.57 -6.84 -4.79
CA ALA A 16 -4.50 -6.49 -3.85
C ALA A 16 -3.27 -5.94 -4.60
N ALA A 17 -2.86 -6.58 -5.69
CA ALA A 17 -1.77 -6.10 -6.53
C ALA A 17 -2.08 -4.73 -7.17
N TRP A 18 -3.33 -4.52 -7.61
CA TRP A 18 -3.77 -3.24 -8.15
C TRP A 18 -3.76 -2.14 -7.07
N VAL A 19 -4.30 -2.42 -5.87
CA VAL A 19 -4.29 -1.48 -4.75
C VAL A 19 -2.87 -1.14 -4.32
N ASP A 20 -1.97 -2.13 -4.30
CA ASP A 20 -0.57 -1.93 -3.97
C ASP A 20 0.14 -1.05 -5.02
N ALA A 21 -0.12 -1.28 -6.31
CA ALA A 21 0.40 -0.45 -7.39
C ALA A 21 -0.15 0.99 -7.33
N GLN A 22 -1.43 1.16 -7.03
CA GLN A 22 -2.03 2.48 -6.81
C GLN A 22 -1.44 3.17 -5.58
N SER A 23 -1.14 2.43 -4.53
CA SER A 23 -0.45 2.92 -3.33
C SER A 23 0.92 3.49 -3.65
N ASP A 24 1.71 2.79 -4.45
CA ASP A 24 3.02 3.24 -4.90
C ASP A 24 2.94 4.55 -5.70
N LEU A 25 1.81 4.78 -6.37
CA LEU A 25 1.50 5.99 -7.15
C LEU A 25 0.70 7.05 -6.38
N GLY A 26 0.42 6.82 -5.07
CA GLY A 26 -0.43 7.71 -4.27
C GLY A 26 -1.94 7.53 -4.50
N GLY A 27 -2.37 6.59 -5.35
CA GLY A 27 -3.76 6.41 -5.78
C GLY A 27 -4.76 5.91 -4.72
N THR A 28 -4.29 5.49 -3.54
CA THR A 28 -5.14 5.12 -2.40
C THR A 28 -5.04 6.10 -1.23
N ALA A 29 -4.79 7.36 -1.52
CA ALA A 29 -4.82 8.41 -0.52
C ALA A 29 -6.22 8.53 0.12
N TRP A 30 -6.25 9.06 1.33
CA TRP A 30 -7.50 9.41 2.00
C TRP A 30 -8.36 10.34 1.12
N PRO A 31 -9.65 10.01 0.84
CA PRO A 31 -10.49 10.77 -0.10
C PRO A 31 -10.96 12.13 0.44
N GLY A 32 -10.58 12.51 1.65
CA GLY A 32 -10.94 13.80 2.25
C GLY A 32 -12.28 13.81 2.98
N THR A 33 -13.16 12.83 2.74
CA THR A 33 -14.49 12.75 3.33
C THR A 33 -14.67 11.44 4.11
N ALA A 34 -15.21 11.53 5.33
CA ALA A 34 -15.47 10.35 6.16
C ALA A 34 -16.58 9.47 5.56
N LEU A 35 -16.33 8.16 5.51
CA LEU A 35 -17.32 7.17 5.08
C LEU A 35 -18.09 6.65 6.30
N ARG A 36 -19.40 6.59 6.17
CA ARG A 36 -20.34 6.16 7.21
C ARG A 36 -21.55 5.48 6.61
N ARG A 37 -22.42 4.93 7.44
CA ARG A 37 -23.66 4.30 6.98
C ARG A 37 -24.39 5.16 5.94
N GLY A 38 -24.75 4.53 4.83
CA GLY A 38 -25.39 5.15 3.67
C GLY A 38 -24.42 5.63 2.59
N ALA A 39 -23.11 5.67 2.84
CA ALA A 39 -22.11 5.93 1.79
C ALA A 39 -22.09 4.78 0.79
N ALA A 40 -21.73 5.10 -0.46
CA ALA A 40 -21.59 4.11 -1.53
C ALA A 40 -20.46 4.52 -2.50
N GLY A 41 -19.92 3.55 -3.23
CA GLY A 41 -18.93 3.81 -4.27
C GLY A 41 -17.63 3.02 -4.12
N MET A 42 -16.60 3.47 -4.85
CA MET A 42 -15.31 2.77 -4.91
C MET A 42 -14.56 2.80 -3.57
N GLU A 43 -14.61 3.91 -2.87
CA GLU A 43 -13.97 4.09 -1.56
C GLU A 43 -14.56 3.12 -0.52
N VAL A 44 -15.88 2.88 -0.58
CA VAL A 44 -16.55 1.87 0.26
C VAL A 44 -16.09 0.46 -0.12
N ARG A 45 -15.96 0.16 -1.42
CA ARG A 45 -15.39 -1.13 -1.88
C ARG A 45 -13.98 -1.35 -1.37
N LEU A 46 -13.12 -0.32 -1.37
CA LEU A 46 -11.77 -0.38 -0.82
C LEU A 46 -11.79 -0.73 0.67
N VAL A 47 -12.60 -0.02 1.45
CA VAL A 47 -12.76 -0.29 2.89
C VAL A 47 -13.22 -1.73 3.13
N GLN A 48 -14.25 -2.18 2.43
CA GLN A 48 -14.77 -3.55 2.55
C GLN A 48 -13.72 -4.59 2.14
N PHE A 49 -12.94 -4.30 1.10
CA PHE A 49 -11.87 -5.16 0.65
C PHE A 49 -10.76 -5.30 1.69
N TRP A 50 -10.30 -4.20 2.28
CA TRP A 50 -9.28 -4.24 3.35
C TRP A 50 -9.80 -4.93 4.61
N LEU A 51 -11.06 -4.70 5.00
CA LEU A 51 -11.70 -5.43 6.09
C LEU A 51 -11.74 -6.93 5.85
N ARG A 52 -12.04 -7.34 4.61
CA ARG A 52 -12.06 -8.75 4.23
C ARG A 52 -10.66 -9.37 4.29
N LEU A 53 -9.63 -8.70 3.76
CA LEU A 53 -8.24 -9.14 3.87
C LEU A 53 -7.81 -9.24 5.35
N ALA A 54 -8.19 -8.25 6.17
CA ALA A 54 -7.90 -8.30 7.60
C ALA A 54 -8.58 -9.50 8.27
N ALA A 55 -9.83 -9.80 7.94
CA ALA A 55 -10.57 -10.94 8.49
C ALA A 55 -9.94 -12.30 8.15
N ASP A 56 -9.25 -12.42 7.01
CA ASP A 56 -8.50 -13.64 6.66
C ASP A 56 -7.30 -13.89 7.61
N ASN A 57 -6.82 -12.86 8.31
CA ASN A 57 -5.65 -12.94 9.19
C ASN A 57 -5.98 -12.77 10.69
N TYR A 58 -7.02 -12.05 11.01
CA TYR A 58 -7.41 -11.73 12.39
C TYR A 58 -8.77 -12.36 12.73
N SER A 59 -8.77 -13.40 13.52
CA SER A 59 -9.97 -14.19 13.87
C SER A 59 -11.07 -13.40 14.61
N ALA A 60 -10.71 -12.25 15.20
CA ALA A 60 -11.67 -11.33 15.83
C ALA A 60 -12.53 -10.56 14.82
N LEU A 61 -12.14 -10.54 13.54
CA LEU A 61 -12.86 -9.87 12.47
C LEU A 61 -13.71 -10.85 11.68
N ARG A 62 -14.90 -10.40 11.27
CA ARG A 62 -15.76 -11.16 10.36
C ARG A 62 -15.63 -10.60 8.94
N PRO A 63 -15.55 -11.46 7.92
CA PRO A 63 -15.49 -10.99 6.55
C PRO A 63 -16.79 -10.30 6.15
N VAL A 64 -16.66 -9.22 5.36
CA VAL A 64 -17.79 -8.48 4.77
C VAL A 64 -17.87 -8.72 3.27
N THR A 65 -19.04 -8.52 2.69
CA THR A 65 -19.24 -8.50 1.25
C THR A 65 -18.67 -7.20 0.67
N VAL A 66 -17.95 -7.30 -0.46
CA VAL A 66 -17.41 -6.15 -1.18
C VAL A 66 -18.42 -5.71 -2.24
N ASP A 67 -19.48 -5.03 -1.81
CA ASP A 67 -20.59 -4.59 -2.68
C ASP A 67 -20.60 -3.08 -2.97
N GLY A 68 -19.76 -2.32 -2.25
CA GLY A 68 -19.68 -0.87 -2.38
C GLY A 68 -20.80 -0.11 -1.66
N SER A 69 -21.56 -0.78 -0.78
CA SER A 69 -22.63 -0.16 0.01
C SER A 69 -22.26 -0.19 1.49
N TYR A 70 -22.21 0.97 2.13
CA TYR A 70 -21.87 1.07 3.55
C TYR A 70 -23.11 0.76 4.41
N GLY A 71 -23.47 -0.53 4.50
CA GLY A 71 -24.60 -1.03 5.27
C GLY A 71 -24.23 -1.34 6.73
N ALA A 72 -25.18 -1.92 7.48
CA ALA A 72 -25.00 -2.27 8.88
C ALA A 72 -23.84 -3.28 9.07
N ALA A 73 -23.66 -4.24 8.16
CA ALA A 73 -22.56 -5.20 8.23
C ALA A 73 -21.20 -4.51 8.11
N THR A 74 -21.07 -3.49 7.25
CA THR A 74 -19.85 -2.70 7.11
C THR A 74 -19.57 -1.87 8.36
N VAL A 75 -20.63 -1.25 8.96
CA VAL A 75 -20.51 -0.52 10.24
C VAL A 75 -19.93 -1.44 11.30
N SER A 76 -20.56 -2.59 11.57
CA SER A 76 -20.11 -3.53 12.60
C SER A 76 -18.69 -4.06 12.37
N ALA A 77 -18.31 -4.28 11.11
CA ALA A 77 -16.95 -4.71 10.78
C ALA A 77 -15.92 -3.59 11.02
N VAL A 78 -16.26 -2.34 10.74
CA VAL A 78 -15.40 -1.18 11.03
C VAL A 78 -15.25 -0.99 12.53
N GLU A 79 -16.32 -1.07 13.32
CA GLU A 79 -16.26 -1.00 14.78
C GLU A 79 -15.36 -2.09 15.38
N ALA A 80 -15.51 -3.34 14.90
CA ALA A 80 -14.66 -4.45 15.33
C ALA A 80 -13.18 -4.21 14.96
N PHE A 81 -12.93 -3.69 13.77
CA PHE A 81 -11.59 -3.33 13.32
C PHE A 81 -11.00 -2.20 14.17
N GLN A 82 -11.76 -1.13 14.40
CA GLN A 82 -11.34 0.00 15.23
C GLN A 82 -11.00 -0.46 16.65
N THR A 83 -11.85 -1.29 17.25
CA THR A 83 -11.60 -1.88 18.58
C THR A 83 -10.31 -2.70 18.59
N LEU A 84 -10.12 -3.57 17.60
CA LEU A 84 -8.95 -4.45 17.51
C LEU A 84 -7.63 -3.66 17.40
N PHE A 85 -7.65 -2.53 16.69
CA PHE A 85 -6.45 -1.71 16.44
C PHE A 85 -6.37 -0.45 17.31
N GLY A 86 -7.18 -0.36 18.38
CA GLY A 86 -7.10 0.71 19.37
C GLY A 86 -7.51 2.09 18.83
N LEU A 87 -8.41 2.11 17.84
CA LEU A 87 -9.02 3.33 17.31
C LEU A 87 -10.35 3.61 18.00
N THR A 88 -10.88 4.83 17.85
CA THR A 88 -12.25 5.15 18.30
C THR A 88 -13.25 4.27 17.56
N SER A 89 -14.01 3.45 18.30
CA SER A 89 -14.98 2.49 17.75
C SER A 89 -16.33 3.17 17.51
N ASP A 90 -16.41 3.96 16.44
CA ASP A 90 -17.60 4.74 16.07
C ASP A 90 -18.26 4.27 14.77
N GLY A 91 -17.69 3.25 14.13
CA GLY A 91 -18.17 2.73 12.84
C GLY A 91 -18.01 3.71 11.68
N VAL A 92 -17.23 4.77 11.84
CA VAL A 92 -16.96 5.78 10.82
C VAL A 92 -15.53 5.64 10.33
N VAL A 93 -15.33 5.56 9.03
CA VAL A 93 -13.99 5.55 8.43
C VAL A 93 -13.56 6.99 8.21
N GLY A 94 -12.93 7.59 9.21
CA GLY A 94 -12.17 8.82 9.11
C GLY A 94 -10.74 8.56 8.64
N ARG A 95 -9.91 9.60 8.56
CA ARG A 95 -8.53 9.51 8.05
C ARG A 95 -7.69 8.45 8.78
N SER A 96 -7.77 8.40 10.11
CA SER A 96 -7.01 7.44 10.92
C SER A 96 -7.44 6.00 10.63
N THR A 97 -8.74 5.74 10.57
CA THR A 97 -9.30 4.42 10.26
C THR A 97 -8.96 4.00 8.84
N TRP A 98 -9.06 4.92 7.87
CA TRP A 98 -8.67 4.67 6.47
C TRP A 98 -7.21 4.23 6.35
N ASN A 99 -6.29 5.00 6.94
CA ASN A 99 -4.87 4.71 6.88
C ASN A 99 -4.54 3.37 7.55
N LYS A 100 -5.17 3.07 8.69
CA LYS A 100 -4.96 1.79 9.37
C LYS A 100 -5.56 0.61 8.59
N LEU A 101 -6.73 0.75 8.01
CA LEU A 101 -7.33 -0.27 7.14
C LEU A 101 -6.44 -0.58 5.94
N LYS A 102 -5.95 0.45 5.28
CA LYS A 102 -5.01 0.34 4.16
C LYS A 102 -3.71 -0.37 4.59
N GLU A 103 -3.10 0.09 5.68
CA GLU A 103 -1.87 -0.51 6.24
C GLU A 103 -2.06 -2.01 6.49
N VAL A 104 -3.11 -2.37 7.25
CA VAL A 104 -3.39 -3.75 7.62
C VAL A 104 -3.75 -4.59 6.40
N GLY A 105 -4.61 -4.08 5.52
CA GLY A 105 -5.02 -4.77 4.30
C GLY A 105 -3.84 -5.08 3.38
N LEU A 106 -2.95 -4.11 3.17
CA LEU A 106 -1.75 -4.29 2.36
C LEU A 106 -0.74 -5.22 3.04
N ALA A 107 -0.60 -5.15 4.36
CA ALA A 107 0.27 -6.03 5.13
C ALA A 107 -0.15 -7.50 5.00
N VAL A 108 -1.46 -7.77 5.08
CA VAL A 108 -2.01 -9.12 4.89
C VAL A 108 -1.86 -9.58 3.44
N ALA A 109 -2.21 -8.73 2.47
CA ALA A 109 -2.10 -9.04 1.05
C ALA A 109 -0.67 -9.41 0.63
N ASN A 110 0.32 -8.72 1.17
CA ASN A 110 1.74 -8.99 0.92
C ASN A 110 2.33 -10.07 1.83
N LYS A 111 1.52 -10.66 2.71
CA LYS A 111 1.96 -11.70 3.68
C LYS A 111 3.13 -11.23 4.55
N ILE A 112 3.09 -9.97 4.98
CA ILE A 112 4.15 -9.37 5.81
C ILE A 112 3.85 -9.44 7.31
N VAL A 113 2.65 -9.89 7.69
CA VAL A 113 2.26 -10.14 9.08
C VAL A 113 1.94 -11.60 9.29
N ALA A 114 2.23 -12.10 10.47
CA ALA A 114 1.71 -13.38 10.96
C ALA A 114 0.33 -13.16 11.61
N ALA A 115 -0.44 -14.24 11.76
CA ALA A 115 -1.72 -14.17 12.46
C ALA A 115 -1.56 -13.55 13.86
N ASN A 116 -2.44 -12.59 14.18
CA ASN A 116 -2.47 -11.86 15.46
C ASN A 116 -1.22 -10.99 15.76
N VAL A 117 -0.36 -10.75 14.76
CA VAL A 117 0.75 -9.79 14.84
C VAL A 117 0.33 -8.49 14.15
N ALA A 118 0.42 -7.37 14.87
CA ALA A 118 0.11 -6.07 14.28
C ALA A 118 1.15 -5.69 13.21
N PRO A 119 0.76 -5.00 12.13
CA PRO A 119 1.71 -4.42 11.18
C PRO A 119 2.72 -3.51 11.89
N GLY A 120 3.95 -3.49 11.38
CA GLY A 120 5.00 -2.66 11.94
C GLY A 120 5.67 -3.19 13.21
N GLN A 121 5.24 -4.33 13.74
CA GLN A 121 5.95 -4.96 14.85
C GLN A 121 7.25 -5.61 14.37
N PHE A 122 8.35 -5.27 15.04
CA PHE A 122 9.62 -5.96 14.84
C PHE A 122 9.55 -7.36 15.43
N THR A 123 9.74 -8.38 14.60
CA THR A 123 9.62 -9.78 15.01
C THR A 123 10.96 -10.48 15.18
N THR A 124 11.94 -10.17 14.34
CA THR A 124 13.27 -10.81 14.39
C THR A 124 14.28 -10.05 13.53
N THR A 125 15.56 -10.14 13.91
CA THR A 125 16.65 -9.61 13.09
C THR A 125 16.75 -10.38 11.78
N THR A 126 16.83 -9.66 10.66
CA THR A 126 16.99 -10.23 9.31
C THR A 126 18.25 -9.71 8.62
N ARG A 127 18.88 -10.57 7.82
CA ARG A 127 20.13 -10.32 7.10
C ARG A 127 20.23 -11.22 5.87
N ALA A 128 21.28 -11.09 5.10
CA ALA A 128 21.53 -11.97 3.94
C ALA A 128 21.36 -13.45 4.34
N GLY A 129 20.57 -14.18 3.54
CA GLY A 129 20.21 -15.57 3.77
C GLY A 129 18.94 -15.78 4.62
N SER A 130 18.43 -14.76 5.31
CA SER A 130 17.12 -14.85 6.01
C SER A 130 15.97 -15.01 5.02
N SER A 131 14.87 -15.62 5.48
CA SER A 131 13.66 -15.76 4.67
C SER A 131 12.39 -15.69 5.54
N GLY A 132 11.23 -15.51 4.88
CA GLY A 132 9.92 -15.55 5.54
C GLY A 132 9.27 -14.19 5.73
N THR A 133 8.28 -14.12 6.64
CA THR A 133 7.39 -12.97 6.86
C THR A 133 8.15 -11.71 7.28
N ALA A 134 9.13 -11.82 8.17
CA ALA A 134 9.93 -10.67 8.60
C ALA A 134 10.72 -10.05 7.43
N VAL A 135 11.25 -10.88 6.51
CA VAL A 135 11.93 -10.39 5.30
C VAL A 135 10.94 -9.72 4.35
N ARG A 136 9.73 -10.28 4.19
CA ARG A 136 8.68 -9.63 3.39
C ARG A 136 8.32 -8.25 3.93
N ALA A 137 8.22 -8.09 5.25
CA ALA A 137 7.96 -6.79 5.87
C ALA A 137 9.05 -5.77 5.51
N VAL A 138 10.32 -6.14 5.65
CA VAL A 138 11.46 -5.29 5.27
C VAL A 138 11.41 -4.90 3.80
N GLN A 139 11.21 -5.88 2.92
CA GLN A 139 11.13 -5.65 1.47
C GLN A 139 9.94 -4.76 1.09
N TYR A 140 8.79 -4.94 1.75
CA TYR A 140 7.61 -4.12 1.54
C TYR A 140 7.88 -2.65 1.86
N TYR A 141 8.44 -2.36 3.04
CA TYR A 141 8.74 -0.98 3.41
C TYR A 141 9.83 -0.37 2.52
N LEU A 142 10.89 -1.12 2.19
CA LEU A 142 11.91 -0.68 1.23
C LEU A 142 11.30 -0.35 -0.14
N ARG A 143 10.40 -1.18 -0.66
CA ARG A 143 9.72 -0.93 -1.94
C ARG A 143 8.86 0.33 -1.89
N ARG A 144 8.16 0.56 -0.79
CA ARG A 144 7.37 1.78 -0.56
C ARG A 144 8.27 3.02 -0.55
N LEU A 145 9.37 2.95 0.18
CA LEU A 145 10.33 4.06 0.28
C LEU A 145 11.05 4.32 -1.06
N ALA A 146 11.36 3.29 -1.81
CA ALA A 146 11.98 3.41 -3.14
C ALA A 146 11.11 4.15 -4.18
N ALA A 147 9.79 4.26 -3.95
CA ALA A 147 8.92 5.08 -4.78
C ALA A 147 9.17 6.59 -4.60
N TYR A 148 9.71 6.99 -3.45
CA TYR A 148 9.94 8.41 -3.07
C TYR A 148 11.42 8.77 -3.02
N TYR A 149 12.29 7.82 -2.71
CA TYR A 149 13.72 8.02 -2.53
C TYR A 149 14.49 7.28 -3.64
N SER A 150 15.00 8.02 -4.63
CA SER A 150 15.67 7.45 -5.80
C SER A 150 17.00 6.75 -5.49
N ASP A 151 17.60 7.05 -4.35
CA ASP A 151 18.82 6.42 -3.83
C ASP A 151 18.55 5.07 -3.14
N VAL A 152 17.29 4.73 -2.88
CA VAL A 152 16.88 3.42 -2.33
C VAL A 152 16.47 2.50 -3.48
N PRO A 153 17.23 1.42 -3.76
CA PRO A 153 16.88 0.49 -4.83
C PRO A 153 15.54 -0.20 -4.57
N ARG A 154 14.69 -0.28 -5.61
CA ARG A 154 13.43 -1.04 -5.54
C ARG A 154 13.72 -2.53 -5.46
N VAL A 155 13.03 -3.24 -4.55
CA VAL A 155 13.15 -4.68 -4.33
C VAL A 155 11.82 -5.41 -4.53
N ALA A 156 11.89 -6.69 -4.88
CA ALA A 156 10.72 -7.57 -4.88
C ALA A 156 10.35 -7.97 -3.45
N VAL A 157 9.05 -8.14 -3.16
CA VAL A 157 8.55 -8.64 -1.88
C VAL A 157 8.38 -10.16 -1.99
N ASP A 158 9.49 -10.87 -2.08
CA ASP A 158 9.52 -12.34 -2.27
C ASP A 158 9.79 -13.12 -0.97
N GLY A 159 10.18 -12.42 0.09
CA GLY A 159 10.52 -13.00 1.39
C GLY A 159 11.89 -13.67 1.42
N LYS A 160 12.79 -13.37 0.47
CA LYS A 160 14.17 -13.87 0.44
C LYS A 160 15.15 -12.71 0.56
N PHE A 161 15.94 -12.69 1.61
CA PHE A 161 16.93 -11.64 1.84
C PHE A 161 18.20 -11.91 1.02
N GLY A 162 18.15 -11.57 -0.26
CA GLY A 162 19.25 -11.71 -1.21
C GLY A 162 20.10 -10.44 -1.34
N ALA A 163 20.98 -10.44 -2.33
CA ALA A 163 21.90 -9.32 -2.61
C ALA A 163 21.16 -8.01 -2.93
N ALA A 164 20.02 -8.07 -3.63
CA ALA A 164 19.19 -6.89 -3.93
C ALA A 164 18.65 -6.26 -2.64
N THR A 165 18.09 -7.08 -1.73
CA THR A 165 17.59 -6.63 -0.43
C THR A 165 18.73 -6.05 0.42
N THR A 166 19.91 -6.70 0.45
CA THR A 166 21.08 -6.19 1.18
C THR A 166 21.50 -4.80 0.69
N ARG A 167 21.54 -4.58 -0.62
CA ARG A 167 21.86 -3.25 -1.19
C ARG A 167 20.85 -2.20 -0.79
N ALA A 168 19.57 -2.52 -0.87
CA ALA A 168 18.51 -1.59 -0.50
C ALA A 168 18.52 -1.26 0.99
N VAL A 169 18.78 -2.24 1.87
CA VAL A 169 18.93 -2.02 3.32
C VAL A 169 20.12 -1.10 3.59
N LYS A 170 21.28 -1.34 2.98
CA LYS A 170 22.46 -0.48 3.15
C LYS A 170 22.21 0.95 2.67
N ALA A 171 21.55 1.11 1.53
CA ALA A 171 21.15 2.42 1.02
C ALA A 171 20.23 3.15 2.01
N TRP A 172 19.24 2.44 2.55
CA TRP A 172 18.36 3.00 3.58
C TRP A 172 19.11 3.37 4.86
N GLN A 173 19.95 2.48 5.37
CA GLN A 173 20.77 2.73 6.57
C GLN A 173 21.62 3.98 6.41
N SER A 174 22.29 4.13 5.26
CA SER A 174 23.07 5.33 4.92
C SER A 174 22.20 6.60 4.94
N ARG A 175 21.02 6.53 4.30
CA ARG A 175 20.08 7.66 4.26
C ARG A 175 19.54 8.03 5.63
N ALA A 176 19.26 7.03 6.47
CA ALA A 176 18.70 7.22 7.81
C ALA A 176 19.77 7.51 8.88
N GLY A 177 21.06 7.63 8.51
CA GLY A 177 22.14 7.85 9.46
C GLY A 177 22.40 6.70 10.43
N LEU A 178 22.06 5.47 10.01
CA LEU A 178 22.25 4.26 10.78
C LEU A 178 23.57 3.56 10.39
N THR A 179 24.01 2.59 11.22
CA THR A 179 25.16 1.73 10.87
C THR A 179 24.85 0.97 9.57
N VAL A 180 25.73 1.11 8.56
CA VAL A 180 25.55 0.54 7.22
C VAL A 180 26.14 -0.88 7.17
N ASP A 181 25.50 -1.82 7.86
CA ASP A 181 25.92 -3.22 7.98
C ASP A 181 25.11 -4.18 7.07
N GLY A 182 23.95 -3.74 6.59
CA GLY A 182 23.04 -4.57 5.80
C GLY A 182 22.20 -5.52 6.66
N VAL A 183 22.18 -5.32 7.99
CA VAL A 183 21.39 -6.11 8.94
C VAL A 183 20.18 -5.27 9.40
N VAL A 184 19.01 -5.85 9.36
CA VAL A 184 17.81 -5.20 9.86
C VAL A 184 17.52 -5.68 11.26
N GLY A 185 18.06 -4.96 12.23
CA GLY A 185 17.68 -5.04 13.63
C GLY A 185 16.53 -4.11 13.95
N ARG A 186 16.21 -3.98 15.25
CA ARG A 186 15.08 -3.17 15.73
C ARG A 186 15.13 -1.72 15.24
N LEU A 187 16.29 -1.07 15.32
CA LEU A 187 16.42 0.35 14.93
C LEU A 187 16.22 0.54 13.43
N THR A 188 16.83 -0.31 12.60
CA THR A 188 16.65 -0.25 11.14
C THR A 188 15.21 -0.54 10.76
N PHE A 189 14.56 -1.53 11.37
CA PHE A 189 13.16 -1.85 11.09
C PHE A 189 12.24 -0.72 11.50
N GLN A 190 12.41 -0.15 12.70
CA GLN A 190 11.61 0.99 13.16
C GLN A 190 11.75 2.19 12.23
N SER A 191 12.97 2.52 11.82
CA SER A 191 13.23 3.60 10.87
C SER A 191 12.54 3.39 9.51
N LEU A 192 12.55 2.16 8.98
CA LEU A 192 11.84 1.80 7.75
C LEU A 192 10.32 1.99 7.91
N TYR A 193 9.78 1.51 9.01
CA TYR A 193 8.35 1.59 9.31
C TYR A 193 7.90 3.04 9.48
N ASP A 194 8.57 3.81 10.33
CA ASP A 194 8.20 5.20 10.63
C ASP A 194 8.28 6.08 9.38
N ALA A 195 9.31 5.90 8.55
CA ALA A 195 9.44 6.62 7.29
C ALA A 195 8.32 6.26 6.30
N ALA A 196 7.96 4.97 6.21
CA ALA A 196 6.84 4.56 5.36
C ALA A 196 5.51 5.14 5.85
N GLN A 197 5.28 5.18 7.17
CA GLN A 197 4.09 5.80 7.76
C GLN A 197 4.06 7.32 7.54
N ALA A 198 5.19 7.99 7.66
CA ALA A 198 5.30 9.43 7.42
C ALA A 198 4.90 9.80 5.97
N LEU A 199 5.29 8.98 4.99
CA LEU A 199 4.86 9.16 3.59
C LEU A 199 3.34 9.04 3.42
N GLU A 200 2.72 8.13 4.14
CA GLU A 200 1.26 7.94 4.11
C GLU A 200 0.51 9.10 4.79
N ALA A 201 1.03 9.61 5.90
CA ALA A 201 0.46 10.73 6.64
C ALA A 201 0.54 12.05 5.86
N SER A 202 1.60 12.25 5.07
CA SER A 202 1.81 13.46 4.27
C SER A 202 0.84 13.60 3.08
N GLY A 203 0.06 12.55 2.77
CA GLY A 203 -0.78 12.49 1.57
C GLY A 203 0.05 12.22 0.31
N PRO A 204 -0.57 12.19 -0.87
CA PRO A 204 0.15 11.95 -2.10
C PRO A 204 1.16 13.09 -2.29
N VAL A 205 2.43 12.78 -2.16
CA VAL A 205 3.46 13.61 -2.78
C VAL A 205 3.22 13.41 -4.26
N VAL A 206 2.60 14.39 -4.89
CA VAL A 206 2.53 14.46 -6.35
C VAL A 206 3.99 14.47 -6.80
N ARG A 207 4.49 13.33 -7.20
CA ARG A 207 5.71 13.27 -7.98
C ARG A 207 5.36 14.03 -9.26
N THR A 208 5.74 15.29 -9.34
CA THR A 208 5.86 15.96 -10.61
C THR A 208 6.95 15.20 -11.38
N VAL A 209 6.53 14.13 -12.04
CA VAL A 209 7.32 13.59 -13.14
C VAL A 209 7.25 14.72 -14.14
N SER A 210 8.34 15.51 -14.21
CA SER A 210 8.54 16.44 -15.31
C SER A 210 8.70 15.56 -16.55
N LEU A 211 7.59 15.20 -17.15
CA LEU A 211 7.60 14.62 -18.49
C LEU A 211 8.17 15.73 -19.37
N PRO A 212 9.22 15.47 -20.15
CA PRO A 212 9.68 16.44 -21.12
C PRO A 212 8.47 16.82 -21.98
N ALA A 213 8.25 18.14 -22.16
CA ALA A 213 7.20 18.61 -23.05
C ALA A 213 7.40 17.93 -24.41
N PRO A 214 6.32 17.46 -25.06
CA PRO A 214 6.43 16.86 -26.37
C PRO A 214 7.14 17.85 -27.32
N ALA A 215 8.10 17.38 -28.09
CA ALA A 215 8.89 18.21 -29.02
C ALA A 215 8.02 18.85 -30.13
N ALA A 216 6.76 18.49 -30.23
CA ALA A 216 5.78 19.06 -31.16
C ALA A 216 4.40 19.17 -30.50
N THR A 217 3.61 20.16 -30.93
CA THR A 217 2.21 20.30 -30.53
C THR A 217 1.41 19.11 -31.02
N LEU A 218 0.77 18.38 -30.08
CA LEU A 218 -0.09 17.24 -30.40
C LEU A 218 -1.41 17.73 -31.00
N ARG A 219 -1.85 17.08 -32.08
CA ARG A 219 -3.10 17.38 -32.80
C ARG A 219 -4.03 16.18 -32.82
N PRO A 220 -5.35 16.36 -33.01
CA PRO A 220 -6.25 15.23 -33.21
C PRO A 220 -5.78 14.37 -34.40
N GLY A 221 -5.63 13.07 -34.15
CA GLY A 221 -5.11 12.09 -35.11
C GLY A 221 -3.64 11.69 -34.91
N ASP A 222 -2.87 12.37 -34.05
CA ASP A 222 -1.53 11.98 -33.74
C ASP A 222 -1.51 10.63 -32.99
N THR A 223 -0.46 9.86 -33.20
CA THR A 223 -0.24 8.55 -32.57
C THR A 223 1.18 8.45 -32.01
N GLY A 224 1.41 7.52 -31.10
CA GLY A 224 2.75 7.24 -30.57
C GLY A 224 2.91 7.53 -29.08
N ALA A 225 4.15 7.43 -28.60
CA ALA A 225 4.47 7.53 -27.16
C ALA A 225 4.08 8.89 -26.54
N ALA A 226 4.18 9.98 -27.29
CA ALA A 226 3.82 11.32 -26.82
C ALA A 226 2.32 11.46 -26.58
N VAL A 227 1.47 10.85 -27.43
CA VAL A 227 0.01 10.80 -27.27
C VAL A 227 -0.36 9.92 -26.08
N GLY A 228 0.31 8.78 -25.93
CA GLY A 228 0.14 7.90 -24.76
C GLY A 228 0.43 8.62 -23.44
N ALA A 229 1.52 9.39 -23.38
CA ALA A 229 1.89 10.18 -22.20
C ALA A 229 0.85 11.27 -21.89
N ALA A 230 0.36 11.98 -22.90
CA ALA A 230 -0.67 13.00 -22.74
C ALA A 230 -2.02 12.39 -22.26
N SER A 231 -2.35 11.19 -22.71
CA SER A 231 -3.58 10.48 -22.32
C SER A 231 -3.56 10.00 -20.86
N LEU A 232 -2.36 9.80 -20.29
CA LEU A 232 -2.18 9.41 -18.88
C LEU A 232 -2.18 10.60 -17.92
N MET A 233 -2.17 11.83 -18.42
CA MET A 233 -2.24 13.02 -17.59
C MET A 233 -3.64 13.18 -16.97
N PRO A 234 -3.73 13.53 -15.66
CA PRO A 234 -5.02 13.88 -15.05
C PRO A 234 -5.67 15.03 -15.81
N ALA A 235 -7.00 15.00 -15.91
CA ALA A 235 -7.79 16.02 -16.64
C ALA A 235 -7.51 17.47 -16.18
N VAL A 236 -7.07 17.66 -14.95
CA VAL A 236 -6.71 18.96 -14.35
C VAL A 236 -5.46 19.60 -15.01
N LEU A 237 -4.62 18.82 -15.67
CA LEU A 237 -3.41 19.30 -16.32
C LEU A 237 -3.53 19.38 -17.85
N ARG A 238 -4.73 19.14 -18.40
CA ARG A 238 -5.00 19.38 -19.81
C ARG A 238 -5.34 20.85 -19.97
N GLU A 239 -4.44 21.62 -20.52
CA GLU A 239 -4.74 22.98 -20.92
C GLU A 239 -5.89 22.98 -21.93
N PRO A 240 -6.91 23.87 -21.79
CA PRO A 240 -7.90 24.04 -22.83
C PRO A 240 -7.20 24.56 -24.09
N GLY A 241 -7.29 23.81 -25.18
CA GLY A 241 -6.83 24.21 -26.49
C GLY A 241 -7.69 25.30 -27.11
#